data_b42e49724c12dada99805efaac8d2633
#
_entry.id   b42e49724c12dada99805efaac8d2633
#
_cell.length_a   1.000
_cell.length_b   1.000
_cell.length_c   1.000
_cell.angle_alpha   90.00
_cell.angle_beta   90.00
_cell.angle_gamma   90.00
#
_symmetry.space_group_name_H-M   'P 1'
#
loop_
_entity.id
_entity.type
_entity.pdbx_description
1 polymer ?
#
loop_
_entity_poly.entity_id
_entity_poly.type
_entity_poly.pdbx_seq_one_letter_code
_entity_poly.pdbx_strand_id
1 'polypeptide(L)'
;MVVMIGHHLMIFSVFQNYSYEDNKPFVMYLLKETPARLIFSSGNESVIIFFVLSGFVLYRSIQNNYDSYVSFLLKRICRIYIPYIVAILIAILCQTAMSEYGISYLSEWFNRSWTIESSLSLIVQHILLVGKYNTDVYNGVIWSLVHEMRISIIFPLVLMVCLRKTLRDSLLTLFSFSICSVVILLLFHSSLTLTSYALTLHYTVLFLLGALVAKYKNNLIVFYSNRTKNEKIAWFLFAVLLYMYEGLVGEINLLNNFIFRDYVVAISACLFVILSLSVSTLSSLLRNKYLLYLGKISYSLYLYHIISLFSLIYMLHEILPLPIILIFSLVFSFILAMLSYIFVEKFAFRVGKYVTKQANRKKKGLSVKNDVQNMNQTKAVK
;
A
#
# COMPACT_ATOMS: atom_id res chain seq x y z
N MET A 1 -1.29 -10.19 -5.14
CA MET A 1 -1.98 -11.51 -5.28
C MET A 1 -3.17 -11.61 -4.36
N VAL A 2 -3.01 -11.64 -3.03
CA VAL A 2 -4.12 -11.79 -2.06
C VAL A 2 -5.21 -10.75 -2.27
N VAL A 3 -4.88 -9.46 -2.37
CA VAL A 3 -5.84 -8.38 -2.66
C VAL A 3 -6.62 -8.63 -3.95
N MET A 4 -5.94 -9.05 -5.01
CA MET A 4 -6.58 -9.37 -6.29
C MET A 4 -7.58 -10.53 -6.16
N ILE A 5 -7.18 -11.63 -5.52
CA ILE A 5 -8.07 -12.78 -5.29
C ILE A 5 -9.28 -12.36 -4.44
N GLY A 6 -9.05 -11.59 -3.37
CA GLY A 6 -10.13 -11.07 -2.53
C GLY A 6 -11.16 -10.26 -3.32
N HIS A 7 -10.73 -9.36 -4.20
CA HIS A 7 -11.64 -8.57 -5.03
C HIS A 7 -12.41 -9.42 -6.05
N HIS A 8 -11.81 -10.49 -6.59
CA HIS A 8 -12.54 -11.44 -7.45
C HIS A 8 -13.63 -12.17 -6.67
N LEU A 9 -13.40 -12.50 -5.39
CA LEU A 9 -14.43 -13.13 -4.55
C LEU A 9 -15.50 -12.13 -4.10
N MET A 10 -15.17 -10.86 -3.93
CA MET A 10 -16.12 -9.79 -3.57
C MET A 10 -17.19 -9.53 -4.65
N ILE A 11 -17.03 -10.06 -5.86
CA ILE A 11 -18.06 -10.03 -6.91
C ILE A 11 -19.31 -10.82 -6.47
N PHE A 12 -19.16 -11.85 -5.64
CA PHE A 12 -20.27 -12.64 -5.14
C PHE A 12 -20.88 -11.97 -3.89
N SER A 13 -22.19 -11.71 -3.92
CA SER A 13 -22.95 -11.14 -2.78
C SER A 13 -22.78 -11.97 -1.50
N VAL A 14 -22.82 -13.28 -1.62
CA VAL A 14 -22.60 -14.23 -0.50
C VAL A 14 -21.24 -14.02 0.18
N PHE A 15 -20.18 -13.70 -0.57
CA PHE A 15 -18.87 -13.41 0.00
C PHE A 15 -18.84 -12.03 0.66
N GLN A 16 -19.46 -11.03 0.07
CA GLN A 16 -19.57 -9.69 0.61
C GLN A 16 -20.37 -9.67 1.92
N ASN A 17 -21.54 -10.31 1.94
CA ASN A 17 -22.51 -10.25 3.03
C ASN A 17 -22.29 -11.31 4.11
N TYR A 18 -21.26 -12.12 4.02
CA TYR A 18 -20.99 -13.26 4.92
C TYR A 18 -21.13 -12.93 6.42
N SER A 19 -20.68 -11.75 6.84
CA SER A 19 -20.72 -11.34 8.26
C SER A 19 -22.12 -10.99 8.77
N TYR A 20 -23.10 -10.84 7.85
CA TYR A 20 -24.47 -10.44 8.15
C TYR A 20 -25.47 -11.59 7.99
N GLU A 21 -25.03 -12.77 7.53
CA GLU A 21 -25.91 -13.93 7.29
C GLU A 21 -25.97 -14.84 8.52
N ASP A 22 -27.19 -15.20 8.95
CA ASP A 22 -27.42 -16.16 10.05
C ASP A 22 -26.99 -17.58 9.67
N ASN A 23 -27.19 -17.97 8.39
CA ASN A 23 -26.79 -19.26 7.84
C ASN A 23 -25.54 -19.11 6.95
N LYS A 24 -24.36 -19.19 7.57
CA LYS A 24 -23.07 -19.03 6.88
C LYS A 24 -22.77 -20.26 6.00
N PRO A 25 -22.67 -20.11 4.67
CA PRO A 25 -22.31 -21.23 3.80
C PRO A 25 -20.96 -21.82 4.18
N PHE A 26 -20.84 -23.15 4.26
CA PHE A 26 -19.61 -23.84 4.68
C PHE A 26 -18.37 -23.44 3.86
N VAL A 27 -18.54 -23.23 2.55
CA VAL A 27 -17.44 -22.77 1.68
C VAL A 27 -16.93 -21.38 2.10
N MET A 28 -17.84 -20.47 2.46
CA MET A 28 -17.47 -19.12 2.92
C MET A 28 -16.80 -19.18 4.29
N TYR A 29 -17.25 -20.06 5.19
CA TYR A 29 -16.57 -20.33 6.44
C TYR A 29 -15.11 -20.77 6.19
N LEU A 30 -14.90 -21.73 5.28
CA LEU A 30 -13.55 -22.17 4.92
C LEU A 30 -12.68 -21.03 4.39
N LEU A 31 -13.21 -20.14 3.58
CA LEU A 31 -12.45 -19.05 2.96
C LEU A 31 -12.15 -17.87 3.93
N LYS A 32 -13.02 -17.62 4.91
CA LYS A 32 -12.94 -16.45 5.78
C LYS A 32 -12.45 -16.74 7.20
N GLU A 33 -12.76 -17.93 7.76
CA GLU A 33 -12.49 -18.25 9.16
C GLU A 33 -11.33 -19.24 9.36
N THR A 34 -10.94 -19.99 8.30
CA THR A 34 -9.83 -20.95 8.38
C THR A 34 -8.52 -20.34 7.90
N PRO A 35 -7.38 -21.06 8.00
CA PRO A 35 -6.12 -20.61 7.41
C PRO A 35 -6.16 -20.29 5.91
N ALA A 36 -7.16 -20.78 5.15
CA ALA A 36 -7.38 -20.38 3.76
C ALA A 36 -7.61 -18.87 3.61
N ARG A 37 -8.11 -18.19 4.66
CA ARG A 37 -8.22 -16.73 4.73
C ARG A 37 -6.93 -16.01 4.33
N LEU A 38 -5.77 -16.54 4.69
CA LEU A 38 -4.46 -15.96 4.33
C LEU A 38 -4.32 -15.66 2.84
N ILE A 39 -5.03 -16.41 1.99
CA ILE A 39 -4.98 -16.27 0.52
C ILE A 39 -6.22 -15.56 -0.02
N PHE A 40 -7.40 -15.88 0.53
CA PHE A 40 -8.68 -15.53 -0.08
C PHE A 40 -9.34 -14.29 0.51
N SER A 41 -9.07 -13.95 1.77
CA SER A 41 -9.82 -12.91 2.48
C SER A 41 -8.97 -11.83 3.16
N SER A 42 -7.64 -11.94 3.15
CA SER A 42 -6.72 -11.03 3.85
C SER A 42 -6.26 -9.85 2.97
N GLY A 43 -7.18 -9.19 2.29
CA GLY A 43 -6.88 -8.03 1.45
C GLY A 43 -6.35 -6.84 2.24
N ASN A 44 -7.03 -6.44 3.31
CA ASN A 44 -6.62 -5.34 4.18
C ASN A 44 -5.28 -5.61 4.86
N GLU A 45 -5.10 -6.81 5.41
CA GLU A 45 -3.86 -7.23 6.07
C GLU A 45 -2.66 -7.14 5.11
N SER A 46 -2.89 -7.49 3.84
CA SER A 46 -1.86 -7.36 2.79
C SER A 46 -1.46 -5.90 2.54
N VAL A 47 -2.40 -4.95 2.63
CA VAL A 47 -2.10 -3.51 2.53
C VAL A 47 -1.35 -3.01 3.76
N ILE A 48 -1.69 -3.49 4.96
CA ILE A 48 -0.94 -3.17 6.19
C ILE A 48 0.51 -3.66 6.09
N ILE A 49 0.73 -4.91 5.63
CA ILE A 49 2.10 -5.41 5.36
C ILE A 49 2.81 -4.51 4.36
N PHE A 50 2.14 -4.09 3.30
CA PHE A 50 2.71 -3.18 2.31
C PHE A 50 3.13 -1.85 2.94
N PHE A 51 2.33 -1.25 3.84
CA PHE A 51 2.69 -0.01 4.53
C PHE A 51 3.93 -0.19 5.42
N VAL A 52 4.01 -1.26 6.21
CA VAL A 52 5.19 -1.58 7.03
C VAL A 52 6.43 -1.79 6.15
N LEU A 53 6.32 -2.58 5.07
CA LEU A 53 7.41 -2.79 4.11
C LEU A 53 7.84 -1.49 3.43
N SER A 54 6.90 -0.63 3.07
CA SER A 54 7.20 0.69 2.48
C SER A 54 8.03 1.53 3.43
N GLY A 55 7.67 1.60 4.70
CA GLY A 55 8.45 2.28 5.72
C GLY A 55 9.87 1.72 5.89
N PHE A 56 10.00 0.38 5.92
CA PHE A 56 11.30 -0.30 5.97
C PHE A 56 12.20 0.07 4.78
N VAL A 57 11.67 -0.01 3.56
CA VAL A 57 12.41 0.27 2.33
C VAL A 57 12.76 1.76 2.22
N LEU A 58 11.84 2.65 2.58
CA LEU A 58 12.08 4.10 2.56
C LEU A 58 13.17 4.52 3.53
N TYR A 59 13.15 4.00 4.76
CA TYR A 59 14.21 4.24 5.73
C TYR A 59 15.58 3.82 5.17
N ARG A 60 15.68 2.61 4.60
CA ARG A 60 16.92 2.11 3.98
C ARG A 60 17.37 2.97 2.80
N SER A 61 16.43 3.42 1.98
CA SER A 61 16.72 4.30 0.83
C SER A 61 17.27 5.66 1.28
N ILE A 62 16.69 6.24 2.33
CA ILE A 62 17.15 7.51 2.90
C ILE A 62 18.53 7.35 3.53
N GLN A 63 18.76 6.29 4.32
CA GLN A 63 20.08 6.06 4.93
C GLN A 63 21.20 5.90 3.89
N ASN A 64 20.94 5.17 2.81
CA ASN A 64 21.99 4.79 1.86
C ASN A 64 22.23 5.85 0.76
N ASN A 65 21.21 6.62 0.38
CA ASN A 65 21.24 7.46 -0.83
C ASN A 65 20.45 8.77 -0.67
N TYR A 66 20.51 9.41 0.49
CA TYR A 66 19.82 10.67 0.70
C TYR A 66 20.61 11.86 0.17
N ASP A 67 20.43 12.19 -1.11
CA ASP A 67 21.06 13.36 -1.71
C ASP A 67 20.41 14.69 -1.25
N SER A 68 19.07 14.72 -1.29
CA SER A 68 18.27 15.87 -0.83
C SER A 68 16.79 15.47 -0.73
N TYR A 69 16.00 16.24 0.04
CA TYR A 69 14.56 16.07 0.13
C TYR A 69 13.88 16.12 -1.25
N VAL A 70 14.24 17.11 -2.08
CA VAL A 70 13.69 17.27 -3.43
C VAL A 70 14.01 16.06 -4.30
N SER A 71 15.24 15.56 -4.28
CA SER A 71 15.64 14.36 -5.02
C SER A 71 14.87 13.12 -4.57
N PHE A 72 14.67 12.96 -3.27
CA PHE A 72 13.86 11.89 -2.71
C PHE A 72 12.40 11.98 -3.20
N LEU A 73 11.79 13.15 -3.07
CA LEU A 73 10.40 13.39 -3.43
C LEU A 73 10.16 13.17 -4.93
N LEU A 74 11.02 13.70 -5.79
CA LEU A 74 10.93 13.52 -7.25
C LEU A 74 11.01 12.04 -7.64
N LYS A 75 11.92 11.27 -7.04
CA LYS A 75 11.99 9.80 -7.26
C LYS A 75 10.68 9.11 -6.88
N ARG A 76 10.09 9.50 -5.74
CA ARG A 76 8.82 8.93 -5.26
C ARG A 76 7.64 9.30 -6.15
N ILE A 77 7.51 10.58 -6.48
CA ILE A 77 6.45 11.07 -7.37
C ILE A 77 6.53 10.33 -8.71
N CYS A 78 7.67 10.30 -9.38
CA CYS A 78 7.79 9.59 -10.65
C CYS A 78 7.41 8.11 -10.50
N ARG A 79 7.84 7.44 -9.43
CA ARG A 79 7.59 6.02 -9.20
C ARG A 79 6.12 5.68 -8.97
N ILE A 80 5.41 6.51 -8.19
CA ILE A 80 4.01 6.25 -7.81
C ILE A 80 3.08 6.89 -8.84
N TYR A 81 3.27 8.18 -9.13
CA TYR A 81 2.31 8.96 -9.88
C TYR A 81 2.26 8.62 -11.38
N ILE A 82 3.41 8.35 -12.03
CA ILE A 82 3.39 8.07 -13.49
C ILE A 82 2.61 6.79 -13.81
N PRO A 83 2.85 5.63 -13.16
CA PRO A 83 2.02 4.44 -13.42
C PRO A 83 0.58 4.60 -12.95
N TYR A 84 0.35 5.32 -11.86
CA TYR A 84 -0.97 5.63 -11.34
C TYR A 84 -1.81 6.40 -12.37
N ILE A 85 -1.30 7.51 -12.91
CA ILE A 85 -2.07 8.36 -13.83
C ILE A 85 -2.44 7.62 -15.12
N VAL A 86 -1.54 6.76 -15.63
CA VAL A 86 -1.84 5.92 -16.79
C VAL A 86 -2.97 4.94 -16.49
N ALA A 87 -2.93 4.27 -15.31
CA ALA A 87 -3.96 3.34 -14.91
C ALA A 87 -5.33 4.03 -14.71
N ILE A 88 -5.36 5.21 -14.08
CA ILE A 88 -6.59 5.98 -13.89
C ILE A 88 -7.18 6.46 -15.22
N LEU A 89 -6.38 6.94 -16.14
CA LEU A 89 -6.88 7.33 -17.47
C LEU A 89 -7.48 6.13 -18.20
N ILE A 90 -6.87 4.96 -18.12
CA ILE A 90 -7.43 3.71 -18.67
C ILE A 90 -8.74 3.33 -17.95
N ALA A 91 -8.79 3.44 -16.61
CA ALA A 91 -10.02 3.15 -15.85
C ALA A 91 -11.17 4.08 -16.25
N ILE A 92 -10.91 5.39 -16.41
CA ILE A 92 -11.89 6.37 -16.87
C ILE A 92 -12.39 6.01 -18.27
N LEU A 93 -11.48 5.70 -19.22
CA LEU A 93 -11.85 5.30 -20.58
C LEU A 93 -12.68 4.01 -20.59
N CYS A 94 -12.30 3.01 -19.80
CA CYS A 94 -13.06 1.77 -19.71
C CYS A 94 -14.44 1.99 -19.09
N GLN A 95 -14.54 2.76 -18.00
CA GLN A 95 -15.81 3.10 -17.39
C GLN A 95 -16.72 3.83 -18.38
N THR A 96 -16.26 4.89 -19.01
CA THR A 96 -17.08 5.67 -19.97
C THR A 96 -17.53 4.87 -21.19
N ALA A 97 -16.78 3.84 -21.57
CA ALA A 97 -17.09 3.00 -22.71
C ALA A 97 -17.98 1.80 -22.42
N MET A 98 -18.03 1.34 -21.15
CA MET A 98 -18.60 0.02 -20.82
C MET A 98 -19.69 0.05 -19.75
N SER A 99 -19.71 1.05 -18.84
CA SER A 99 -20.64 1.07 -17.71
C SER A 99 -21.95 1.75 -18.06
N GLU A 100 -22.98 0.97 -18.35
CA GLU A 100 -24.32 1.54 -18.58
C GLU A 100 -25.26 1.31 -17.38
N TYR A 101 -25.27 0.12 -16.77
CA TYR A 101 -26.18 -0.26 -15.69
C TYR A 101 -25.53 -1.22 -14.70
N GLY A 102 -26.07 -1.27 -13.46
CA GLY A 102 -25.71 -2.29 -12.49
C GLY A 102 -26.17 -3.69 -12.91
N ILE A 103 -25.42 -4.73 -12.55
CA ILE A 103 -25.73 -6.11 -12.85
C ILE A 103 -26.36 -6.75 -11.60
N SER A 104 -27.67 -7.02 -11.63
CA SER A 104 -28.49 -7.32 -10.45
C SER A 104 -28.06 -8.57 -9.65
N TYR A 105 -27.44 -9.56 -10.30
CA TYR A 105 -26.98 -10.78 -9.64
C TYR A 105 -25.59 -10.69 -9.03
N LEU A 106 -24.89 -9.54 -9.23
CA LEU A 106 -23.59 -9.27 -8.65
C LEU A 106 -23.71 -8.51 -7.33
N SER A 107 -22.61 -8.49 -6.58
CA SER A 107 -22.56 -7.84 -5.27
C SER A 107 -22.79 -6.32 -5.33
N GLU A 108 -23.24 -5.75 -4.21
CA GLU A 108 -23.37 -4.32 -4.05
C GLU A 108 -22.03 -3.60 -4.20
N TRP A 109 -20.92 -4.20 -3.76
CA TRP A 109 -19.57 -3.66 -3.94
C TRP A 109 -19.24 -3.44 -5.41
N PHE A 110 -19.56 -4.42 -6.28
CA PHE A 110 -19.38 -4.27 -7.73
C PHE A 110 -20.28 -3.18 -8.29
N ASN A 111 -21.57 -3.20 -7.92
CA ASN A 111 -22.57 -2.28 -8.46
C ASN A 111 -22.43 -0.82 -7.97
N ARG A 112 -21.68 -0.55 -6.90
CA ARG A 112 -21.31 0.81 -6.48
C ARG A 112 -20.18 1.41 -7.32
N SER A 113 -19.41 0.57 -8.00
CA SER A 113 -18.28 0.99 -8.81
C SER A 113 -18.72 1.14 -10.26
N TRP A 114 -18.15 2.09 -10.98
CA TRP A 114 -18.41 2.38 -12.39
C TRP A 114 -19.84 2.80 -12.78
N THR A 115 -20.78 2.87 -11.83
CA THR A 115 -22.16 3.32 -12.05
C THR A 115 -22.34 4.81 -11.80
N ILE A 116 -21.35 5.50 -11.25
CA ILE A 116 -21.38 6.93 -10.96
C ILE A 116 -20.94 7.69 -12.20
N GLU A 117 -21.76 8.68 -12.63
CA GLU A 117 -21.39 9.54 -13.76
C GLU A 117 -20.08 10.28 -13.51
N SER A 118 -19.24 10.29 -14.53
CA SER A 118 -17.95 10.99 -14.51
C SER A 118 -18.17 12.51 -14.58
N SER A 119 -17.74 13.23 -13.56
CA SER A 119 -17.70 14.69 -13.58
C SER A 119 -16.28 15.21 -13.76
N LEU A 120 -16.14 16.39 -14.40
CA LEU A 120 -14.83 17.03 -14.56
C LEU A 120 -14.13 17.25 -13.20
N SER A 121 -14.89 17.64 -12.17
CA SER A 121 -14.38 17.78 -10.79
C SER A 121 -13.79 16.49 -10.25
N LEU A 122 -14.48 15.37 -10.45
CA LEU A 122 -14.04 14.06 -10.00
C LEU A 122 -12.77 13.59 -10.74
N ILE A 123 -12.71 13.81 -12.05
CA ILE A 123 -11.51 13.53 -12.86
C ILE A 123 -10.32 14.33 -12.35
N VAL A 124 -10.48 15.64 -12.11
CA VAL A 124 -9.41 16.51 -11.58
C VAL A 124 -8.95 16.04 -10.19
N GLN A 125 -9.87 15.65 -9.32
CA GLN A 125 -9.54 15.11 -7.99
C GLN A 125 -8.69 13.83 -8.09
N HIS A 126 -9.02 12.92 -8.99
CA HIS A 126 -8.22 11.71 -9.24
C HIS A 126 -6.84 12.08 -9.83
N ILE A 127 -6.76 13.01 -10.77
CA ILE A 127 -5.48 13.47 -11.31
C ILE A 127 -4.58 14.03 -10.19
N LEU A 128 -5.12 14.77 -9.23
CA LEU A 128 -4.32 15.34 -8.13
C LEU A 128 -3.81 14.30 -7.12
N LEU A 129 -4.43 13.14 -6.98
CA LEU A 129 -4.09 12.00 -6.11
C LEU A 129 -4.08 12.28 -4.59
N VAL A 130 -3.68 13.46 -4.13
CA VAL A 130 -3.44 13.75 -2.70
C VAL A 130 -4.65 14.33 -1.97
N GLY A 131 -5.72 14.67 -2.69
CA GLY A 131 -6.97 15.19 -2.14
C GLY A 131 -7.80 14.13 -1.43
N LYS A 132 -8.97 14.54 -0.88
CA LYS A 132 -10.02 13.63 -0.46
C LYS A 132 -11.11 13.60 -1.53
N TYR A 133 -11.41 12.41 -2.01
CA TYR A 133 -12.42 12.15 -3.04
C TYR A 133 -12.90 10.69 -2.95
N ASN A 134 -13.95 10.37 -3.67
CA ASN A 134 -14.44 9.00 -3.75
C ASN A 134 -13.52 8.18 -4.68
N THR A 135 -12.67 7.36 -4.10
CA THR A 135 -11.69 6.52 -4.83
C THR A 135 -12.36 5.35 -5.56
N ASP A 136 -13.55 4.93 -5.14
CA ASP A 136 -14.19 3.72 -5.65
C ASP A 136 -14.77 3.91 -7.05
N VAL A 137 -14.98 5.15 -7.47
CA VAL A 137 -15.62 5.48 -8.77
C VAL A 137 -14.86 4.88 -9.96
N TYR A 138 -13.55 5.02 -10.00
CA TYR A 138 -12.74 4.51 -11.11
C TYR A 138 -11.92 3.27 -10.74
N ASN A 139 -11.36 3.25 -9.54
CA ASN A 139 -10.52 2.15 -9.09
C ASN A 139 -10.41 2.14 -7.56
N GLY A 140 -11.21 1.33 -6.90
CA GLY A 140 -11.33 1.30 -5.46
C GLY A 140 -10.03 1.03 -4.68
N VAL A 141 -9.00 0.45 -5.30
CA VAL A 141 -7.74 0.15 -4.60
C VAL A 141 -6.84 1.37 -4.39
N ILE A 142 -7.08 2.48 -5.07
CA ILE A 142 -6.20 3.65 -5.02
C ILE A 142 -6.22 4.40 -3.68
N TRP A 143 -7.19 4.12 -2.81
CA TRP A 143 -7.24 4.74 -1.48
C TRP A 143 -5.92 4.62 -0.72
N SER A 144 -5.27 3.47 -0.80
CA SER A 144 -3.98 3.24 -0.14
C SER A 144 -2.84 4.05 -0.77
N LEU A 145 -2.89 4.29 -2.09
CA LEU A 145 -1.90 5.10 -2.80
C LEU A 145 -2.03 6.59 -2.46
N VAL A 146 -3.25 7.08 -2.18
CA VAL A 146 -3.46 8.44 -1.66
C VAL A 146 -2.68 8.61 -0.34
N HIS A 147 -2.84 7.66 0.58
CA HIS A 147 -2.10 7.68 1.85
C HIS A 147 -0.59 7.48 1.62
N GLU A 148 -0.17 6.56 0.77
CA GLU A 148 1.24 6.34 0.45
C GLU A 148 1.91 7.60 -0.11
N MET A 149 1.23 8.34 -1.00
CA MET A 149 1.77 9.58 -1.56
C MET A 149 1.88 10.67 -0.49
N ARG A 150 0.82 10.90 0.30
CA ARG A 150 0.84 11.87 1.40
C ARG A 150 1.94 11.57 2.41
N ILE A 151 2.06 10.31 2.83
CA ILE A 151 3.12 9.86 3.73
C ILE A 151 4.48 10.06 3.10
N SER A 152 4.68 9.72 1.82
CA SER A 152 5.96 9.90 1.13
C SER A 152 6.43 11.35 1.13
N ILE A 153 5.52 12.32 1.06
CA ILE A 153 5.84 13.75 1.12
C ILE A 153 6.42 14.12 2.49
N ILE A 154 5.80 13.68 3.57
CA ILE A 154 6.20 14.07 4.93
C ILE A 154 7.27 13.15 5.54
N PHE A 155 7.49 11.98 4.97
CA PHE A 155 8.27 10.89 5.58
C PHE A 155 9.70 11.28 6.00
N PRO A 156 10.52 11.98 5.19
CA PRO A 156 11.85 12.41 5.63
C PRO A 156 11.81 13.32 6.86
N LEU A 157 10.83 14.22 6.95
CA LEU A 157 10.67 15.14 8.10
C LEU A 157 10.25 14.35 9.34
N VAL A 158 9.28 13.45 9.20
CA VAL A 158 8.81 12.59 10.29
C VAL A 158 9.93 11.67 10.80
N LEU A 159 10.77 11.12 9.91
CA LEU A 159 11.94 10.34 10.29
C LEU A 159 12.95 11.17 11.12
N MET A 160 13.18 12.42 10.75
CA MET A 160 14.09 13.30 11.51
C MET A 160 13.60 13.52 12.93
N VAL A 161 12.31 13.65 13.14
CA VAL A 161 11.71 13.85 14.47
C VAL A 161 11.68 12.54 15.27
N CYS A 162 11.20 11.45 14.64
CA CYS A 162 10.88 10.22 15.33
C CYS A 162 12.10 9.30 15.57
N LEU A 163 13.04 9.23 14.64
CA LEU A 163 14.07 8.19 14.63
C LEU A 163 15.50 8.68 14.93
N ARG A 164 15.72 9.97 15.19
CA ARG A 164 17.03 10.47 15.66
C ARG A 164 17.33 10.14 17.11
N LYS A 165 16.30 9.87 17.89
CA LYS A 165 16.34 9.65 19.34
C LYS A 165 16.54 8.18 19.72
N THR A 166 16.47 7.89 21.01
CA THR A 166 16.49 6.54 21.55
C THR A 166 15.29 5.71 21.10
N LEU A 167 15.33 4.40 21.29
CA LEU A 167 14.19 3.52 20.99
C LEU A 167 12.95 3.94 21.82
N ARG A 168 13.15 4.25 23.11
CA ARG A 168 12.08 4.73 24.01
C ARG A 168 11.38 5.97 23.44
N ASP A 169 12.15 7.00 23.07
CA ASP A 169 11.59 8.24 22.53
C ASP A 169 10.87 8.01 21.18
N SER A 170 11.42 7.12 20.34
CA SER A 170 10.78 6.73 19.09
C SER A 170 9.43 6.07 19.34
N LEU A 171 9.34 5.13 20.28
CA LEU A 171 8.09 4.46 20.67
C LEU A 171 7.08 5.44 21.27
N LEU A 172 7.51 6.35 22.13
CA LEU A 172 6.64 7.41 22.69
C LEU A 172 6.07 8.31 21.58
N THR A 173 6.88 8.68 20.59
CA THR A 173 6.42 9.49 19.46
C THR A 173 5.40 8.73 18.60
N LEU A 174 5.63 7.42 18.33
CA LEU A 174 4.67 6.57 17.63
C LEU A 174 3.33 6.48 18.39
N PHE A 175 3.41 6.27 19.69
CA PHE A 175 2.24 6.20 20.58
C PHE A 175 1.46 7.52 20.58
N SER A 176 2.16 8.67 20.64
CA SER A 176 1.54 9.99 20.54
C SER A 176 0.83 10.22 19.21
N PHE A 177 1.44 9.79 18.10
CA PHE A 177 0.80 9.87 16.78
C PHE A 177 -0.43 8.96 16.68
N SER A 178 -0.37 7.76 17.28
CA SER A 178 -1.51 6.83 17.35
C SER A 178 -2.66 7.45 18.15
N ILE A 179 -2.41 7.99 19.33
CA ILE A 179 -3.44 8.66 20.13
C ILE A 179 -4.00 9.86 19.37
N CYS A 180 -3.17 10.70 18.77
CA CYS A 180 -3.61 11.86 18.02
C CYS A 180 -4.55 11.45 16.85
N SER A 181 -4.22 10.39 16.10
CA SER A 181 -5.08 9.90 15.03
C SER A 181 -6.43 9.40 15.54
N VAL A 182 -6.45 8.65 16.65
CA VAL A 182 -7.67 8.15 17.29
C VAL A 182 -8.53 9.30 17.79
N VAL A 183 -7.95 10.28 18.48
CA VAL A 183 -8.69 11.45 18.99
C VAL A 183 -9.32 12.24 17.84
N ILE A 184 -8.58 12.47 16.75
CA ILE A 184 -9.15 13.17 15.58
C ILE A 184 -10.29 12.35 14.96
N LEU A 185 -10.16 11.03 14.84
CA LEU A 185 -11.20 10.16 14.31
C LEU A 185 -12.46 10.18 15.18
N LEU A 186 -12.32 10.20 16.50
CA LEU A 186 -13.46 10.25 17.43
C LEU A 186 -14.15 11.61 17.43
N LEU A 187 -13.39 12.71 17.44
CA LEU A 187 -13.94 14.06 17.54
C LEU A 187 -14.52 14.56 16.22
N PHE A 188 -13.98 14.14 15.10
CA PHE A 188 -14.30 14.67 13.76
C PHE A 188 -14.83 13.60 12.80
N HIS A 189 -15.47 12.54 13.31
CA HIS A 189 -16.00 11.44 12.50
C HIS A 189 -16.98 11.89 11.40
N SER A 190 -17.71 12.98 11.59
CA SER A 190 -18.61 13.57 10.59
C SER A 190 -17.87 14.33 9.47
N SER A 191 -16.64 14.76 9.71
CA SER A 191 -15.84 15.45 8.70
C SER A 191 -15.02 14.45 7.89
N LEU A 192 -15.51 14.13 6.69
CA LEU A 192 -14.81 13.21 5.78
C LEU A 192 -13.37 13.64 5.46
N THR A 193 -13.07 14.94 5.44
CA THR A 193 -11.73 15.46 5.18
C THR A 193 -10.79 15.19 6.35
N LEU A 194 -11.20 15.56 7.58
CA LEU A 194 -10.40 15.33 8.78
C LEU A 194 -10.17 13.85 9.04
N THR A 195 -11.20 13.02 8.85
CA THR A 195 -11.10 11.55 8.92
C THR A 195 -10.05 11.01 7.95
N SER A 196 -10.04 11.48 6.69
CA SER A 196 -9.04 11.04 5.70
C SER A 196 -7.61 11.43 6.10
N TYR A 197 -7.37 12.60 6.71
CA TYR A 197 -6.04 12.98 7.18
C TYR A 197 -5.65 12.26 8.48
N ALA A 198 -6.61 12.00 9.38
CA ALA A 198 -6.39 11.18 10.55
C ALA A 198 -5.98 9.75 10.19
N LEU A 199 -6.61 9.15 9.16
CA LEU A 199 -6.18 7.87 8.60
C LEU A 199 -4.77 7.94 7.98
N THR A 200 -4.41 9.06 7.33
CA THR A 200 -3.03 9.24 6.85
C THR A 200 -2.04 9.25 8.02
N LEU A 201 -2.37 9.89 9.14
CA LEU A 201 -1.56 9.89 10.35
C LEU A 201 -1.46 8.48 10.95
N HIS A 202 -2.57 7.74 11.02
CA HIS A 202 -2.62 6.35 11.45
C HIS A 202 -1.66 5.47 10.61
N TYR A 203 -1.78 5.51 9.29
CA TYR A 203 -0.90 4.73 8.40
C TYR A 203 0.55 5.21 8.43
N THR A 204 0.82 6.49 8.77
CA THR A 204 2.19 6.97 9.01
C THR A 204 2.86 6.21 10.14
N VAL A 205 2.11 5.85 11.20
CA VAL A 205 2.65 5.03 12.29
C VAL A 205 3.09 3.66 11.80
N LEU A 206 2.33 3.02 10.90
CA LEU A 206 2.68 1.73 10.30
C LEU A 206 3.98 1.81 9.47
N PHE A 207 4.15 2.88 8.69
CA PHE A 207 5.42 3.16 8.01
C PHE A 207 6.58 3.33 9.00
N LEU A 208 6.36 4.05 10.09
CA LEU A 208 7.38 4.26 11.13
C LEU A 208 7.74 2.97 11.86
N LEU A 209 6.81 2.06 12.11
CA LEU A 209 7.09 0.73 12.63
C LEU A 209 8.04 -0.04 11.70
N GLY A 210 7.79 -0.03 10.40
CA GLY A 210 8.69 -0.59 9.39
C GLY A 210 10.07 0.06 9.38
N ALA A 211 10.13 1.39 9.53
CA ALA A 211 11.38 2.14 9.63
C ALA A 211 12.16 1.80 10.90
N LEU A 212 11.49 1.58 12.05
CA LEU A 212 12.11 1.09 13.28
C LEU A 212 12.74 -0.29 13.09
N VAL A 213 12.02 -1.22 12.46
CA VAL A 213 12.56 -2.54 12.12
C VAL A 213 13.81 -2.39 11.25
N ALA A 214 13.80 -1.48 10.28
CA ALA A 214 14.95 -1.21 9.42
C ALA A 214 16.14 -0.61 10.20
N LYS A 215 15.87 0.31 11.13
CA LYS A 215 16.88 0.93 12.00
C LYS A 215 17.57 -0.08 12.90
N TYR A 216 16.81 -0.94 13.54
CA TYR A 216 17.31 -1.93 14.49
C TYR A 216 17.53 -3.33 13.87
N LYS A 217 17.53 -3.43 12.56
CA LYS A 217 17.59 -4.69 11.79
C LYS A 217 18.67 -5.64 12.31
N ASN A 218 19.90 -5.18 12.49
CA ASN A 218 21.00 -6.04 12.89
C ASN A 218 20.81 -6.61 14.31
N ASN A 219 20.35 -5.78 15.25
CA ASN A 219 20.08 -6.21 16.61
C ASN A 219 18.93 -7.23 16.64
N LEU A 220 17.88 -7.02 15.84
CA LEU A 220 16.73 -7.92 15.74
C LEU A 220 17.11 -9.27 15.13
N ILE A 221 17.98 -9.28 14.10
CA ILE A 221 18.51 -10.52 13.50
C ILE A 221 19.34 -11.29 14.51
N VAL A 222 20.26 -10.62 15.23
CA VAL A 222 21.08 -11.26 16.27
C VAL A 222 20.20 -11.80 17.40
N PHE A 223 19.24 -11.01 17.87
CA PHE A 223 18.29 -11.45 18.90
C PHE A 223 17.55 -12.72 18.47
N TYR A 224 17.02 -12.77 17.24
CA TYR A 224 16.30 -13.91 16.73
C TYR A 224 17.21 -15.12 16.47
N SER A 225 18.43 -14.91 15.94
CA SER A 225 19.37 -15.99 15.66
C SER A 225 19.77 -16.80 16.90
N ASN A 226 19.85 -16.13 18.05
CA ASN A 226 20.21 -16.73 19.34
C ASN A 226 19.05 -17.51 20.00
N ARG A 227 17.85 -17.59 19.38
CA ARG A 227 16.72 -18.37 19.90
C ARG A 227 16.82 -19.83 19.53
N THR A 228 16.28 -20.68 20.39
CA THR A 228 16.17 -22.13 20.15
C THR A 228 15.24 -22.41 18.97
N LYS A 229 15.30 -23.62 18.42
CA LYS A 229 14.43 -24.04 17.32
C LYS A 229 12.93 -23.90 17.66
N ASN A 230 12.57 -24.28 18.90
CA ASN A 230 11.17 -24.22 19.35
C ASN A 230 10.69 -22.76 19.48
N GLU A 231 11.50 -21.87 20.03
CA GLU A 231 11.19 -20.43 20.08
C GLU A 231 11.03 -19.86 18.66
N LYS A 232 11.88 -20.21 17.71
CA LYS A 232 11.77 -19.78 16.31
C LYS A 232 10.45 -20.20 15.65
N ILE A 233 10.03 -21.44 15.92
CA ILE A 233 8.73 -21.94 15.47
C ILE A 233 7.59 -21.15 16.16
N ALA A 234 7.69 -20.94 17.47
CA ALA A 234 6.70 -20.17 18.21
C ALA A 234 6.56 -18.73 17.67
N TRP A 235 7.67 -18.06 17.35
CA TRP A 235 7.65 -16.72 16.72
C TRP A 235 6.95 -16.72 15.35
N PHE A 236 7.19 -17.76 14.52
CA PHE A 236 6.52 -17.89 13.25
C PHE A 236 5.01 -18.11 13.41
N LEU A 237 4.62 -19.05 14.27
CA LEU A 237 3.20 -19.31 14.56
C LEU A 237 2.50 -18.08 15.14
N PHE A 238 3.17 -17.37 16.04
CA PHE A 238 2.66 -16.12 16.59
C PHE A 238 2.45 -15.05 15.51
N ALA A 239 3.40 -14.89 14.60
CA ALA A 239 3.22 -13.96 13.47
C ALA A 239 2.01 -14.35 12.60
N VAL A 240 1.81 -15.63 12.32
CA VAL A 240 0.65 -16.12 11.57
C VAL A 240 -0.65 -15.85 12.33
N LEU A 241 -0.70 -16.13 13.63
CA LEU A 241 -1.87 -15.87 14.48
C LEU A 241 -2.25 -14.38 14.48
N LEU A 242 -1.26 -13.50 14.63
CA LEU A 242 -1.50 -12.05 14.56
C LEU A 242 -1.99 -11.60 13.18
N TYR A 243 -1.52 -12.23 12.10
CA TYR A 243 -2.01 -11.95 10.76
C TYR A 243 -3.46 -12.40 10.56
N MET A 244 -3.84 -13.51 11.17
CA MET A 244 -5.20 -14.04 11.13
C MET A 244 -6.16 -13.39 12.14
N TYR A 245 -5.72 -12.35 12.85
CA TYR A 245 -6.44 -11.75 13.98
C TYR A 245 -7.93 -11.47 13.67
N GLU A 246 -8.25 -10.87 12.53
CA GLU A 246 -9.64 -10.56 12.17
C GLU A 246 -10.53 -11.82 12.08
N GLY A 247 -10.02 -12.90 11.50
CA GLY A 247 -10.76 -14.18 11.44
C GLY A 247 -10.89 -14.88 12.79
N LEU A 248 -9.97 -14.63 13.74
CA LEU A 248 -10.00 -15.23 15.07
C LEU A 248 -10.92 -14.49 16.05
N VAL A 249 -11.03 -13.17 15.89
CA VAL A 249 -11.76 -12.32 16.85
C VAL A 249 -13.17 -11.99 16.36
N GLY A 250 -13.41 -12.11 15.05
CA GLY A 250 -14.67 -12.03 14.28
C GLY A 250 -15.80 -11.18 14.87
N GLU A 251 -16.47 -11.66 15.90
CA GLU A 251 -17.70 -11.08 16.41
C GLU A 251 -17.56 -10.35 17.77
N ILE A 252 -16.35 -10.30 18.35
CA ILE A 252 -16.13 -9.60 19.63
C ILE A 252 -16.02 -8.09 19.35
N ASN A 253 -17.13 -7.36 19.46
CA ASN A 253 -17.26 -5.94 19.13
C ASN A 253 -16.14 -5.03 19.69
N LEU A 254 -15.68 -5.27 20.93
CA LEU A 254 -14.64 -4.46 21.57
C LEU A 254 -13.27 -4.64 20.87
N LEU A 255 -12.97 -5.83 20.37
CA LEU A 255 -11.71 -6.19 19.75
C LEU A 255 -11.74 -6.02 18.22
N ASN A 256 -12.91 -5.90 17.60
CA ASN A 256 -13.09 -5.74 16.16
C ASN A 256 -12.97 -4.27 15.69
N ASN A 257 -12.29 -3.41 16.47
CA ASN A 257 -11.98 -2.06 16.03
C ASN A 257 -10.87 -2.09 14.96
N PHE A 258 -11.13 -1.47 13.79
CA PHE A 258 -10.21 -1.51 12.64
C PHE A 258 -8.82 -0.94 12.96
N ILE A 259 -8.71 0.08 13.84
CA ILE A 259 -7.42 0.67 14.24
C ILE A 259 -6.61 -0.34 15.05
N PHE A 260 -7.25 -1.02 16.00
CA PHE A 260 -6.59 -2.03 16.83
C PHE A 260 -6.13 -3.21 15.97
N ARG A 261 -6.99 -3.69 15.07
CA ARG A 261 -6.68 -4.73 14.08
C ARG A 261 -5.45 -4.36 13.26
N ASP A 262 -5.41 -3.14 12.71
CA ASP A 262 -4.31 -2.67 11.88
C ASP A 262 -2.97 -2.70 12.64
N TYR A 263 -2.94 -2.34 13.93
CA TYR A 263 -1.73 -2.44 14.75
C TYR A 263 -1.32 -3.89 15.02
N VAL A 264 -2.27 -4.78 15.30
CA VAL A 264 -1.98 -6.21 15.48
C VAL A 264 -1.36 -6.81 14.22
N VAL A 265 -1.94 -6.52 13.07
CA VAL A 265 -1.41 -6.97 11.76
C VAL A 265 -0.06 -6.31 11.45
N ALA A 266 0.15 -5.05 11.84
CA ALA A 266 1.43 -4.37 11.65
C ALA A 266 2.56 -5.00 12.48
N ILE A 267 2.26 -5.47 13.70
CA ILE A 267 3.22 -6.26 14.51
C ILE A 267 3.54 -7.56 13.79
N SER A 268 2.53 -8.27 13.27
CA SER A 268 2.73 -9.46 12.43
C SER A 268 3.65 -9.16 11.24
N ALA A 269 3.39 -8.06 10.51
CA ALA A 269 4.21 -7.63 9.39
C ALA A 269 5.68 -7.38 9.80
N CYS A 270 5.93 -6.73 10.94
CA CYS A 270 7.26 -6.55 11.49
C CYS A 270 7.96 -7.90 11.75
N LEU A 271 7.23 -8.85 12.35
CA LEU A 271 7.75 -10.21 12.59
C LEU A 271 8.07 -10.92 11.28
N PHE A 272 7.20 -10.89 10.26
CA PHE A 272 7.47 -11.48 8.96
C PHE A 272 8.71 -10.86 8.29
N VAL A 273 8.92 -9.56 8.42
CA VAL A 273 10.15 -8.91 7.91
C VAL A 273 11.38 -9.45 8.64
N ILE A 274 11.37 -9.55 9.97
CA ILE A 274 12.48 -10.09 10.76
C ILE A 274 12.74 -11.55 10.39
N LEU A 275 11.71 -12.38 10.31
CA LEU A 275 11.80 -13.79 9.92
C LEU A 275 12.40 -13.96 8.50
N SER A 276 11.95 -13.14 7.55
CA SER A 276 12.43 -13.17 6.16
C SER A 276 13.93 -12.82 6.05
N LEU A 277 14.42 -11.98 6.96
CA LEU A 277 15.83 -11.58 7.02
C LEU A 277 16.70 -12.55 7.81
N SER A 278 16.12 -13.30 8.76
CA SER A 278 16.85 -14.13 9.72
C SER A 278 16.85 -15.63 9.36
N VAL A 279 15.80 -16.12 8.67
CA VAL A 279 15.64 -17.53 8.31
C VAL A 279 16.14 -17.79 6.89
N SER A 280 17.24 -18.54 6.75
CA SER A 280 17.87 -18.81 5.46
C SER A 280 16.93 -19.47 4.44
N THR A 281 16.15 -20.46 4.88
CA THR A 281 15.16 -21.16 4.04
C THR A 281 14.10 -20.19 3.49
N LEU A 282 13.53 -19.33 4.35
CA LEU A 282 12.54 -18.34 3.94
C LEU A 282 13.16 -17.28 3.03
N SER A 283 14.35 -16.80 3.37
CA SER A 283 15.12 -15.87 2.53
C SER A 283 15.45 -16.46 1.15
N SER A 284 15.81 -17.76 1.07
CA SER A 284 16.05 -18.45 -0.18
C SER A 284 14.79 -18.60 -1.02
N LEU A 285 13.66 -18.98 -0.38
CA LEU A 285 12.36 -19.06 -1.04
C LEU A 285 11.95 -17.71 -1.65
N LEU A 286 12.05 -16.63 -0.88
CA LEU A 286 11.70 -15.27 -1.33
C LEU A 286 12.64 -14.76 -2.44
N ARG A 287 13.85 -15.29 -2.57
CA ARG A 287 14.78 -15.00 -3.67
C ARG A 287 14.56 -15.83 -4.92
N ASN A 288 13.55 -16.71 -4.94
CA ASN A 288 13.18 -17.42 -6.15
C ASN A 288 12.84 -16.44 -7.28
N LYS A 289 13.33 -16.73 -8.50
CA LYS A 289 13.18 -15.84 -9.67
C LYS A 289 11.73 -15.48 -10.00
N TYR A 290 10.80 -16.38 -9.79
CA TYR A 290 9.38 -16.17 -10.06
C TYR A 290 8.76 -15.23 -9.01
N LEU A 291 9.07 -15.43 -7.71
CA LEU A 291 8.61 -14.54 -6.64
C LEU A 291 9.22 -13.14 -6.77
N LEU A 292 10.50 -13.05 -7.14
CA LEU A 292 11.13 -11.75 -7.43
C LEU A 292 10.48 -11.05 -8.62
N TYR A 293 10.10 -11.79 -9.66
CA TYR A 293 9.40 -11.22 -10.81
C TYR A 293 7.99 -10.74 -10.43
N LEU A 294 7.22 -11.55 -9.68
CA LEU A 294 5.93 -11.15 -9.11
C LEU A 294 6.06 -9.88 -8.26
N GLY A 295 7.10 -9.79 -7.44
CA GLY A 295 7.40 -8.58 -6.68
C GLY A 295 7.67 -7.35 -7.56
N LYS A 296 8.32 -7.53 -8.72
CA LYS A 296 8.58 -6.43 -9.67
C LYS A 296 7.32 -5.90 -10.32
N ILE A 297 6.39 -6.77 -10.70
CA ILE A 297 5.14 -6.38 -11.37
C ILE A 297 4.00 -6.10 -10.38
N SER A 298 4.22 -6.25 -9.07
CA SER A 298 3.18 -6.20 -8.04
C SER A 298 2.45 -4.85 -7.99
N TYR A 299 3.15 -3.76 -8.24
CA TYR A 299 2.55 -2.42 -8.27
C TYR A 299 1.61 -2.25 -9.46
N SER A 300 2.04 -2.61 -10.66
CA SER A 300 1.17 -2.63 -11.84
C SER A 300 0.00 -3.60 -11.65
N LEU A 301 0.22 -4.79 -11.07
CA LEU A 301 -0.85 -5.74 -10.79
C LEU A 301 -1.89 -5.15 -9.83
N TYR A 302 -1.44 -4.43 -8.81
CA TYR A 302 -2.31 -3.71 -7.88
C TYR A 302 -3.17 -2.66 -8.58
N LEU A 303 -2.63 -1.92 -9.54
CA LEU A 303 -3.36 -0.88 -10.27
C LEU A 303 -4.38 -1.46 -11.27
N TYR A 304 -4.04 -2.55 -11.95
CA TYR A 304 -4.80 -3.01 -13.13
C TYR A 304 -5.79 -4.13 -12.86
N HIS A 305 -5.73 -4.83 -11.71
CA HIS A 305 -6.62 -5.99 -11.49
C HIS A 305 -8.11 -5.62 -11.38
N ILE A 306 -8.46 -4.48 -10.78
CA ILE A 306 -9.84 -3.99 -10.73
C ILE A 306 -10.31 -3.57 -12.13
N ILE A 307 -9.47 -2.87 -12.87
CA ILE A 307 -9.79 -2.43 -14.24
C ILE A 307 -10.06 -3.66 -15.12
N SER A 308 -9.18 -4.66 -15.04
CA SER A 308 -9.35 -5.93 -15.75
C SER A 308 -10.64 -6.65 -15.36
N LEU A 309 -10.89 -6.74 -14.06
CA LEU A 309 -12.05 -7.43 -13.51
C LEU A 309 -13.35 -6.80 -14.01
N PHE A 310 -13.50 -5.51 -13.84
CA PHE A 310 -14.73 -4.80 -14.19
C PHE A 310 -14.93 -4.75 -15.72
N SER A 311 -13.88 -4.41 -16.48
CA SER A 311 -13.97 -4.38 -17.93
C SER A 311 -14.43 -5.72 -18.53
N LEU A 312 -13.86 -6.83 -18.07
CA LEU A 312 -14.23 -8.14 -18.61
C LEU A 312 -15.62 -8.59 -18.16
N ILE A 313 -16.06 -8.22 -16.94
CA ILE A 313 -17.43 -8.51 -16.53
C ILE A 313 -18.41 -7.72 -17.40
N TYR A 314 -18.26 -6.42 -17.53
CA TYR A 314 -19.17 -5.60 -18.36
C TYR A 314 -19.20 -6.04 -19.82
N MET A 315 -18.06 -6.50 -20.39
CA MET A 315 -18.00 -6.96 -21.77
C MET A 315 -18.59 -8.35 -22.00
N LEU A 316 -18.54 -9.25 -21.02
CA LEU A 316 -18.74 -10.68 -21.26
C LEU A 316 -19.85 -11.32 -20.40
N HIS A 317 -20.49 -10.58 -19.47
CA HIS A 317 -21.45 -11.19 -18.53
C HIS A 317 -22.72 -11.77 -19.18
N GLU A 318 -23.07 -11.32 -20.38
CA GLU A 318 -24.17 -11.86 -21.18
C GLU A 318 -23.74 -13.01 -22.10
N ILE A 319 -22.42 -13.18 -22.31
CA ILE A 319 -21.87 -14.13 -23.29
C ILE A 319 -21.28 -15.35 -22.60
N LEU A 320 -20.62 -15.18 -21.44
CA LEU A 320 -19.88 -16.21 -20.74
C LEU A 320 -20.32 -16.37 -19.28
N PRO A 321 -20.26 -17.60 -18.74
CA PRO A 321 -20.47 -17.82 -17.31
C PRO A 321 -19.44 -17.05 -16.45
N LEU A 322 -19.90 -16.45 -15.35
CA LEU A 322 -19.09 -15.63 -14.45
C LEU A 322 -17.76 -16.28 -14.02
N PRO A 323 -17.68 -17.59 -13.64
CA PRO A 323 -16.40 -18.21 -13.27
C PRO A 323 -15.36 -18.16 -14.39
N ILE A 324 -15.77 -18.30 -15.65
CA ILE A 324 -14.88 -18.22 -16.80
C ILE A 324 -14.35 -16.79 -16.98
N ILE A 325 -15.22 -15.78 -16.82
CA ILE A 325 -14.85 -14.36 -16.87
C ILE A 325 -13.84 -14.06 -15.77
N LEU A 326 -14.04 -14.57 -14.55
CA LEU A 326 -13.11 -14.34 -13.44
C LEU A 326 -11.72 -14.94 -13.72
N ILE A 327 -11.65 -16.15 -14.31
CA ILE A 327 -10.37 -16.75 -14.71
C ILE A 327 -9.70 -15.90 -15.80
N PHE A 328 -10.44 -15.44 -16.81
CA PHE A 328 -9.90 -14.58 -17.84
C PHE A 328 -9.41 -13.24 -17.27
N SER A 329 -10.13 -12.65 -16.30
CA SER A 329 -9.72 -11.40 -15.69
C SER A 329 -8.45 -11.56 -14.84
N LEU A 330 -8.25 -12.70 -14.18
CA LEU A 330 -6.97 -13.01 -13.51
C LEU A 330 -5.82 -13.02 -14.51
N VAL A 331 -5.95 -13.79 -15.60
CA VAL A 331 -4.90 -13.88 -16.65
C VAL A 331 -4.65 -12.52 -17.26
N PHE A 332 -5.70 -11.79 -17.62
CA PHE A 332 -5.61 -10.47 -18.24
C PHE A 332 -4.97 -9.44 -17.30
N SER A 333 -5.25 -9.50 -16.01
CA SER A 333 -4.59 -8.68 -14.98
C SER A 333 -3.07 -8.87 -14.98
N PHE A 334 -2.58 -10.11 -15.11
CA PHE A 334 -1.15 -10.39 -15.22
C PHE A 334 -0.55 -9.85 -16.52
N ILE A 335 -1.25 -9.99 -17.65
CA ILE A 335 -0.80 -9.46 -18.94
C ILE A 335 -0.68 -7.93 -18.87
N LEU A 336 -1.72 -7.24 -18.38
CA LEU A 336 -1.69 -5.78 -18.22
C LEU A 336 -0.60 -5.34 -17.24
N ALA A 337 -0.41 -6.06 -16.13
CA ALA A 337 0.65 -5.76 -15.17
C ALA A 337 2.06 -5.91 -15.80
N MET A 338 2.30 -6.94 -16.59
CA MET A 338 3.57 -7.12 -17.31
C MET A 338 3.81 -6.01 -18.34
N LEU A 339 2.81 -5.66 -19.12
CA LEU A 339 2.91 -4.58 -20.10
C LEU A 339 3.16 -3.24 -19.42
N SER A 340 2.38 -2.91 -18.37
CA SER A 340 2.56 -1.68 -17.60
C SER A 340 3.95 -1.62 -16.93
N TYR A 341 4.45 -2.72 -16.38
CA TYR A 341 5.79 -2.76 -15.83
C TYR A 341 6.87 -2.45 -16.89
N ILE A 342 6.75 -3.04 -18.07
CA ILE A 342 7.75 -2.86 -19.16
C ILE A 342 7.70 -1.43 -19.72
N PHE A 343 6.51 -0.94 -20.04
CA PHE A 343 6.36 0.31 -20.77
C PHE A 343 6.22 1.54 -19.86
N VAL A 344 5.54 1.40 -18.72
CA VAL A 344 5.22 2.53 -17.86
C VAL A 344 6.16 2.60 -16.64
N GLU A 345 6.26 1.53 -15.83
CA GLU A 345 7.09 1.60 -14.61
C GLU A 345 8.57 1.78 -14.92
N LYS A 346 9.13 1.02 -15.86
CA LYS A 346 10.55 1.20 -16.26
C LYS A 346 10.81 2.59 -16.83
N PHE A 347 9.86 3.17 -17.56
CA PHE A 347 9.94 4.55 -18.02
C PHE A 347 9.91 5.51 -16.83
N ALA A 348 8.98 5.36 -15.90
CA ALA A 348 8.89 6.16 -14.68
C ALA A 348 10.19 6.16 -13.86
N PHE A 349 10.83 5.00 -13.72
CA PHE A 349 12.16 4.88 -13.07
C PHE A 349 13.25 5.65 -13.82
N ARG A 350 13.26 5.60 -15.15
CA ARG A 350 14.23 6.37 -15.97
C ARG A 350 14.04 7.87 -15.81
N VAL A 351 12.79 8.32 -15.90
CA VAL A 351 12.42 9.73 -15.69
C VAL A 351 12.84 10.20 -14.30
N GLY A 352 12.52 9.43 -13.26
CA GLY A 352 12.90 9.76 -11.88
C GLY A 352 14.40 9.91 -11.69
N LYS A 353 15.21 9.03 -12.28
CA LYS A 353 16.67 9.13 -12.27
C LYS A 353 17.17 10.36 -13.01
N TYR A 354 16.62 10.65 -14.19
CA TYR A 354 17.01 11.81 -15.01
C TYR A 354 16.72 13.14 -14.30
N VAL A 355 15.48 13.32 -13.84
CA VAL A 355 15.05 14.55 -13.17
C VAL A 355 15.87 14.81 -11.89
N THR A 356 16.15 13.74 -11.13
CA THR A 356 17.00 13.84 -9.92
C THR A 356 18.42 14.25 -10.26
N LYS A 357 19.01 13.70 -11.32
CA LYS A 357 20.36 14.08 -11.75
C LYS A 357 20.43 15.55 -12.15
N GLN A 358 19.39 16.05 -12.83
CA GLN A 358 19.28 17.47 -13.19
C GLN A 358 19.14 18.37 -11.96
N ALA A 359 18.27 18.01 -11.00
CA ALA A 359 18.08 18.76 -9.76
C ALA A 359 19.40 18.89 -8.94
N ASN A 360 20.15 17.79 -8.84
CA ASN A 360 21.43 17.76 -8.14
C ASN A 360 22.53 18.58 -8.87
N ARG A 361 22.54 18.59 -10.20
CA ARG A 361 23.46 19.43 -10.99
C ARG A 361 23.19 20.92 -10.79
N LYS A 362 21.90 21.33 -10.84
CA LYS A 362 21.53 22.75 -10.58
C LYS A 362 21.95 23.19 -9.19
N LYS A 363 21.77 22.35 -8.15
CA LYS A 363 22.18 22.66 -6.78
C LYS A 363 23.70 22.87 -6.66
N LYS A 364 24.51 22.00 -7.30
CA LYS A 364 25.97 22.16 -7.32
C LYS A 364 26.41 23.43 -8.06
N GLY A 365 25.78 23.73 -9.19
CA GLY A 365 26.10 24.97 -9.95
C GLY A 365 25.76 26.25 -9.18
N LEU A 366 24.67 26.24 -8.39
CA LEU A 366 24.30 27.37 -7.51
C LEU A 366 25.27 27.52 -6.34
N SER A 367 25.74 26.44 -5.72
CA SER A 367 26.72 26.52 -4.63
C SER A 367 28.04 27.09 -5.11
N VAL A 368 28.54 26.65 -6.26
CA VAL A 368 29.79 27.21 -6.85
C VAL A 368 29.67 28.71 -7.18
N LYS A 369 28.50 29.15 -7.71
CA LYS A 369 28.27 30.57 -7.98
C LYS A 369 28.27 31.42 -6.70
N ASN A 370 27.63 30.95 -5.63
CA ASN A 370 27.59 31.63 -4.34
C ASN A 370 28.99 31.71 -3.70
N ASP A 371 29.77 30.62 -3.79
CA ASP A 371 31.13 30.59 -3.28
C ASP A 371 32.03 31.62 -4.03
N VAL A 372 31.91 31.71 -5.36
CA VAL A 372 32.62 32.69 -6.18
C VAL A 372 32.19 34.13 -5.86
N GLN A 373 30.89 34.39 -5.65
CA GLN A 373 30.39 35.69 -5.24
C GLN A 373 30.92 36.10 -3.86
N ASN A 374 30.89 35.21 -2.89
CA ASN A 374 31.42 35.45 -1.54
C ASN A 374 32.93 35.72 -1.56
N MET A 375 33.70 34.98 -2.37
CA MET A 375 35.13 35.21 -2.55
C MET A 375 35.43 36.59 -3.17
N ASN A 376 34.62 37.05 -4.14
CA ASN A 376 34.78 38.36 -4.77
C ASN A 376 34.40 39.49 -3.82
N GLN A 377 33.36 39.34 -2.99
CA GLN A 377 33.01 40.31 -1.96
C GLN A 377 34.09 40.43 -0.87
N THR A 378 34.72 39.34 -0.46
CA THR A 378 35.80 39.34 0.53
C THR A 378 37.09 39.98 -0.01
N LYS A 379 37.30 39.90 -1.33
CA LYS A 379 38.44 40.60 -1.99
C LYS A 379 38.19 42.10 -2.21
N ALA A 380 36.92 42.53 -2.30
CA ALA A 380 36.58 43.95 -2.47
C ALA A 380 36.59 44.76 -1.16
N VAL A 381 36.63 44.08 -0.02
CA VAL A 381 36.65 44.69 1.35
C VAL A 381 38.08 44.74 1.92
N LYS A 382 39.06 44.16 1.25
CA LYS A 382 40.50 44.35 1.52
C LYS A 382 41.11 45.36 0.57
#